data_a2a9b0e8b4be9b7564f7331a52fa502b
#
_entry.id   a2a9b0e8b4be9b7564f7331a52fa502b
#
_cell.length_a   1.000
_cell.length_b   1.000
_cell.length_c   1.000
_cell.angle_alpha   90.00
_cell.angle_beta   90.00
_cell.angle_gamma   90.00
#
_symmetry.space_group_name_H-M   'P 1'
#
loop_
_entity.id
_entity.type
_entity.pdbx_description
1 polymer ?
#
loop_
_entity_poly.entity_id
_entity_poly.type
_entity_poly.pdbx_seq_one_letter_code
_entity_poly.pdbx_strand_id
1 'polypeptide(L)'
;TIAVAGTHGKTTTTSLMATILEKAQYDPTVINGGIINSYNSNAKLGFSDWMVVEADESDGSFLKLPSTNVIVTNIDAEHLDYYKSYKDLKIAFKKFINNIPFYGIAVICIDNSTIQSIISEIEDKKIVTYGLSPQADFRAKDIIFKDGKTFFSLEISPKKDSSAKIINNMVSNIPGIHNVQNVLAVCAMASELGVPLNVIKSALDGFEGVNRRFSLIKNYKGIKIFDDYGHHPVEIKATLAAAREISSNKVIAVVQPHRYSRLKML
;
A
#
# COMPACT_ATOMS: atom_id res chain seq x y z
N THR A 1 4.96 -14.15 8.86
CA THR A 1 3.79 -13.31 8.52
C THR A 1 4.23 -11.91 8.14
N ILE A 2 3.69 -11.38 7.04
CA ILE A 2 3.79 -9.98 6.62
C ILE A 2 2.42 -9.33 6.85
N ALA A 3 2.32 -8.39 7.79
CA ALA A 3 1.08 -7.67 8.05
C ALA A 3 1.13 -6.25 7.44
N VAL A 4 0.08 -5.88 6.74
CA VAL A 4 -0.05 -4.58 6.07
C VAL A 4 -1.09 -3.75 6.80
N ALA A 5 -0.65 -2.71 7.49
CA ALA A 5 -1.48 -1.78 8.23
C ALA A 5 -1.40 -0.34 7.66
N GLY A 6 -2.31 0.50 8.09
CA GLY A 6 -2.39 1.91 7.74
C GLY A 6 -3.80 2.34 7.42
N THR A 7 -4.10 3.62 7.51
CA THR A 7 -5.46 4.12 7.30
C THR A 7 -5.93 3.86 5.88
N HIS A 8 -5.07 4.09 4.87
CA HIS A 8 -5.40 3.91 3.45
C HIS A 8 -4.38 3.02 2.74
N GLY A 9 -4.81 2.35 1.67
CA GLY A 9 -3.94 1.55 0.80
C GLY A 9 -3.67 0.12 1.25
N LYS A 10 -4.14 -0.32 2.41
CA LYS A 10 -3.95 -1.67 2.97
C LYS A 10 -4.26 -2.78 1.95
N THR A 11 -5.48 -2.80 1.46
CA THR A 11 -6.01 -3.83 0.55
C THR A 11 -5.17 -3.97 -0.73
N THR A 12 -4.85 -2.84 -1.36
CA THR A 12 -4.02 -2.82 -2.58
C THR A 12 -2.60 -3.30 -2.29
N THR A 13 -1.99 -2.84 -1.20
CA THR A 13 -0.62 -3.22 -0.81
C THR A 13 -0.54 -4.70 -0.44
N THR A 14 -1.53 -5.24 0.28
CA THR A 14 -1.63 -6.67 0.61
C THR A 14 -1.72 -7.52 -0.66
N SER A 15 -2.57 -7.11 -1.61
CA SER A 15 -2.73 -7.80 -2.90
C SER A 15 -1.46 -7.77 -3.74
N LEU A 16 -0.80 -6.63 -3.83
CA LEU A 16 0.49 -6.48 -4.54
C LEU A 16 1.57 -7.36 -3.92
N MET A 17 1.67 -7.39 -2.57
CA MET A 17 2.65 -8.21 -1.87
C MET A 17 2.40 -9.70 -2.11
N ALA A 18 1.14 -10.14 -2.04
CA ALA A 18 0.73 -11.50 -2.35
C ALA A 18 1.13 -11.89 -3.78
N THR A 19 0.82 -11.05 -4.77
CA THR A 19 1.17 -11.27 -6.18
C THR A 19 2.69 -11.41 -6.39
N ILE A 20 3.49 -10.59 -5.71
CA ILE A 20 4.97 -10.67 -5.79
C ILE A 20 5.46 -11.99 -5.20
N LEU A 21 4.98 -12.39 -4.02
CA LEU A 21 5.40 -13.63 -3.38
C LEU A 21 4.98 -14.87 -4.17
N GLU A 22 3.81 -14.85 -4.78
CA GLU A 22 3.37 -15.93 -5.69
C GLU A 22 4.25 -16.02 -6.92
N LYS A 23 4.56 -14.88 -7.55
CA LYS A 23 5.45 -14.84 -8.69
C LYS A 23 6.87 -15.32 -8.33
N ALA A 24 7.29 -15.10 -7.08
CA ALA A 24 8.53 -15.61 -6.51
C ALA A 24 8.44 -17.09 -6.07
N GLN A 25 7.29 -17.74 -6.27
CA GLN A 25 7.02 -19.15 -5.90
C GLN A 25 7.05 -19.41 -4.38
N TYR A 26 6.71 -18.41 -3.58
CA TYR A 26 6.60 -18.56 -2.12
C TYR A 26 5.23 -19.10 -1.67
N ASP A 27 4.24 -19.13 -2.56
CA ASP A 27 2.88 -19.65 -2.32
C ASP A 27 2.31 -19.30 -0.93
N PRO A 28 2.10 -18.00 -0.64
CA PRO A 28 1.67 -17.56 0.68
C PRO A 28 0.18 -17.84 0.92
N THR A 29 -0.18 -18.05 2.18
CA THR A 29 -1.55 -17.82 2.64
C THR A 29 -1.86 -16.33 2.61
N VAL A 30 -3.00 -15.93 2.06
CA VAL A 30 -3.39 -14.53 1.89
C VAL A 30 -4.72 -14.26 2.57
N ILE A 31 -4.79 -13.19 3.37
CA ILE A 31 -6.05 -12.66 3.95
C ILE A 31 -6.12 -11.17 3.64
N ASN A 32 -7.12 -10.75 2.88
CA ASN A 32 -7.27 -9.39 2.37
C ASN A 32 -8.66 -8.82 2.66
N GLY A 33 -8.79 -7.51 2.79
CA GLY A 33 -10.06 -6.83 3.00
C GLY A 33 -10.94 -6.73 1.74
N GLY A 34 -10.37 -6.93 0.56
CA GLY A 34 -11.07 -6.87 -0.73
C GLY A 34 -10.80 -8.10 -1.60
N ILE A 35 -11.66 -8.31 -2.58
CA ILE A 35 -11.52 -9.42 -3.55
C ILE A 35 -10.34 -9.13 -4.48
N ILE A 36 -9.36 -10.02 -4.48
CA ILE A 36 -8.21 -9.98 -5.39
C ILE A 36 -8.66 -10.60 -6.71
N ASN A 37 -8.51 -9.87 -7.82
CA ASN A 37 -9.06 -10.26 -9.12
C ASN A 37 -8.51 -11.61 -9.62
N SER A 38 -7.22 -11.87 -9.44
CA SER A 38 -6.58 -13.13 -9.85
C SER A 38 -7.09 -14.36 -9.13
N TYR A 39 -7.64 -14.23 -7.90
CA TYR A 39 -8.22 -15.36 -7.13
C TYR A 39 -9.73 -15.37 -7.16
N ASN A 40 -10.37 -14.26 -7.51
CA ASN A 40 -11.80 -14.01 -7.32
C ASN A 40 -12.23 -14.27 -5.86
N SER A 41 -11.35 -14.00 -4.90
CA SER A 41 -11.53 -14.20 -3.45
C SER A 41 -10.74 -13.17 -2.65
N ASN A 42 -11.13 -12.96 -1.42
CA ASN A 42 -10.39 -12.15 -0.44
C ASN A 42 -9.47 -12.99 0.46
N ALA A 43 -9.49 -14.31 0.30
CA ALA A 43 -8.60 -15.21 1.02
C ALA A 43 -8.13 -16.36 0.13
N LYS A 44 -6.89 -16.80 0.33
CA LYS A 44 -6.28 -17.94 -0.32
C LYS A 44 -5.44 -18.70 0.70
N LEU A 45 -5.61 -20.00 0.80
CA LEU A 45 -4.71 -20.86 1.53
C LEU A 45 -3.50 -21.21 0.66
N GLY A 46 -2.30 -20.91 1.13
CA GLY A 46 -1.03 -21.34 0.53
C GLY A 46 -0.46 -22.56 1.24
N PHE A 47 0.53 -23.21 0.63
CA PHE A 47 1.19 -24.41 1.17
C PHE A 47 2.51 -24.10 1.88
N SER A 48 2.98 -22.84 1.87
CA SER A 48 4.20 -22.44 2.54
C SER A 48 3.95 -21.84 3.93
N ASP A 49 5.02 -21.60 4.68
CA ASP A 49 4.99 -20.91 5.97
C ASP A 49 4.78 -19.38 5.83
N TRP A 50 4.65 -18.87 4.61
CA TRP A 50 4.41 -17.46 4.36
C TRP A 50 2.93 -17.10 4.48
N MET A 51 2.68 -15.95 5.09
CA MET A 51 1.36 -15.36 5.19
C MET A 51 1.43 -13.86 4.92
N VAL A 52 0.53 -13.37 4.08
CA VAL A 52 0.31 -11.93 3.87
C VAL A 52 -1.09 -11.60 4.35
N VAL A 53 -1.19 -10.66 5.29
CA VAL A 53 -2.47 -10.33 5.91
C VAL A 53 -2.70 -8.82 5.94
N GLU A 54 -3.89 -8.39 5.56
CA GLU A 54 -4.36 -7.04 5.82
C GLU A 54 -4.67 -6.89 7.31
N ALA A 55 -4.01 -5.94 7.96
CA ALA A 55 -4.11 -5.67 9.39
C ALA A 55 -4.99 -4.44 9.62
N ASP A 56 -6.25 -4.65 9.99
CA ASP A 56 -7.21 -3.57 10.22
C ASP A 56 -7.05 -2.98 11.62
N GLU A 57 -6.80 -1.67 11.66
CA GLU A 57 -6.65 -0.91 12.91
C GLU A 57 -7.96 -0.54 13.58
N SER A 58 -9.11 -0.65 12.89
CA SER A 58 -10.38 -0.05 13.28
C SER A 58 -10.89 -0.39 14.69
N ASP A 59 -10.54 -1.58 15.19
CA ASP A 59 -10.94 -2.11 16.50
C ASP A 59 -9.74 -2.53 17.38
N GLY A 60 -8.53 -2.19 16.95
CA GLY A 60 -7.28 -2.54 17.64
C GLY A 60 -6.89 -4.02 17.57
N SER A 61 -7.63 -4.86 16.84
CA SER A 61 -7.32 -6.29 16.68
C SER A 61 -5.99 -6.55 15.99
N PHE A 62 -5.53 -5.62 15.12
CA PHE A 62 -4.25 -5.70 14.44
C PHE A 62 -3.05 -5.83 15.41
N LEU A 63 -3.18 -5.34 16.65
CA LEU A 63 -2.16 -5.47 17.70
C LEU A 63 -1.97 -6.92 18.19
N LYS A 64 -2.90 -7.81 17.88
CA LYS A 64 -2.86 -9.22 18.28
C LYS A 64 -2.27 -10.14 17.22
N LEU A 65 -2.01 -9.60 16.01
CA LEU A 65 -1.43 -10.38 14.92
C LEU A 65 0.05 -10.69 15.22
N PRO A 66 0.46 -11.97 15.17
CA PRO A 66 1.85 -12.37 15.37
C PRO A 66 2.66 -12.09 14.10
N SER A 67 2.91 -10.81 13.82
CA SER A 67 3.61 -10.36 12.62
C SER A 67 5.12 -10.46 12.80
N THR A 68 5.81 -10.99 11.80
CA THR A 68 7.28 -10.98 11.72
C THR A 68 7.76 -9.72 10.98
N ASN A 69 7.06 -9.37 9.92
CA ASN A 69 7.35 -8.18 9.11
C ASN A 69 6.08 -7.34 8.98
N VAL A 70 6.24 -6.02 8.92
CA VAL A 70 5.10 -5.11 8.78
C VAL A 70 5.34 -4.09 7.68
N ILE A 71 4.24 -3.72 7.01
CA ILE A 71 4.18 -2.55 6.12
C ILE A 71 3.20 -1.57 6.75
N VAL A 72 3.61 -0.31 6.91
CA VAL A 72 2.70 0.76 7.36
C VAL A 72 2.63 1.83 6.29
N THR A 73 1.45 2.00 5.69
CA THR A 73 1.24 2.87 4.54
C THR A 73 1.10 4.34 4.93
N ASN A 74 0.25 4.63 5.90
CA ASN A 74 -0.01 5.98 6.42
C ASN A 74 -0.77 5.87 7.74
N ILE A 75 -0.82 6.98 8.48
CA ILE A 75 -1.60 7.11 9.71
C ILE A 75 -2.34 8.44 9.65
N ASP A 76 -3.64 8.38 9.42
CA ASP A 76 -4.52 9.54 9.37
C ASP A 76 -5.57 9.46 10.49
N ALA A 77 -6.21 10.58 10.80
CA ALA A 77 -7.18 10.67 11.89
C ALA A 77 -8.49 9.95 11.53
N GLU A 78 -8.51 8.64 11.67
CA GLU A 78 -9.67 7.78 11.45
C GLU A 78 -9.93 6.89 12.67
N HIS A 79 -11.13 6.30 12.77
CA HIS A 79 -11.53 5.41 13.88
C HIS A 79 -11.41 6.02 15.29
N LEU A 80 -11.61 7.35 15.41
CA LEU A 80 -11.51 8.06 16.68
C LEU A 80 -12.67 7.72 17.64
N ASP A 81 -13.74 7.11 17.16
CA ASP A 81 -14.77 6.47 17.96
C ASP A 81 -14.23 5.31 18.81
N TYR A 82 -13.26 4.55 18.30
CA TYR A 82 -12.55 3.50 19.04
C TYR A 82 -11.37 4.06 19.85
N TYR A 83 -10.47 4.84 19.23
CA TYR A 83 -9.22 5.29 19.84
C TYR A 83 -9.37 6.51 20.75
N LYS A 84 -10.53 7.16 20.80
CA LYS A 84 -10.81 8.37 21.59
C LYS A 84 -9.98 9.60 21.18
N SER A 85 -8.73 9.43 20.79
CA SER A 85 -7.87 10.51 20.33
C SER A 85 -6.91 10.07 19.22
N TYR A 86 -6.46 11.02 18.42
CA TYR A 86 -5.42 10.79 17.42
C TYR A 86 -4.09 10.35 18.03
N LYS A 87 -3.82 10.79 19.26
CA LYS A 87 -2.64 10.36 20.03
C LYS A 87 -2.70 8.87 20.35
N ASP A 88 -3.86 8.34 20.74
CA ASP A 88 -4.02 6.93 21.05
C ASP A 88 -3.85 6.05 19.80
N LEU A 89 -4.34 6.53 18.65
CA LEU A 89 -4.11 5.86 17.37
C LEU A 89 -2.61 5.78 17.04
N LYS A 90 -1.85 6.86 17.20
CA LYS A 90 -0.39 6.88 17.03
C LYS A 90 0.32 5.87 17.96
N ILE A 91 -0.09 5.82 19.21
CA ILE A 91 0.45 4.86 20.20
C ILE A 91 0.16 3.42 19.75
N ALA A 92 -1.02 3.15 19.21
CA ALA A 92 -1.37 1.83 18.71
C ALA A 92 -0.48 1.43 17.51
N PHE A 93 -0.28 2.30 16.53
CA PHE A 93 0.63 2.02 15.41
C PHE A 93 2.09 1.84 15.86
N LYS A 94 2.57 2.67 16.77
CA LYS A 94 3.89 2.48 17.39
C LYS A 94 4.01 1.10 18.04
N LYS A 95 3.00 0.69 18.84
CA LYS A 95 2.95 -0.62 19.46
C LYS A 95 2.92 -1.75 18.42
N PHE A 96 2.14 -1.58 17.35
CA PHE A 96 2.08 -2.55 16.25
C PHE A 96 3.45 -2.78 15.61
N ILE A 97 4.20 -1.72 15.31
CA ILE A 97 5.56 -1.81 14.76
C ILE A 97 6.51 -2.45 15.78
N ASN A 98 6.45 -2.06 17.05
CA ASN A 98 7.33 -2.59 18.09
C ASN A 98 7.03 -4.05 18.47
N ASN A 99 5.85 -4.59 18.12
CA ASN A 99 5.49 -5.99 18.38
C ASN A 99 6.22 -7.00 17.47
N ILE A 100 6.83 -6.56 16.35
CA ILE A 100 7.61 -7.48 15.50
C ILE A 100 8.88 -7.93 16.27
N PRO A 101 9.41 -9.13 15.98
CA PRO A 101 10.65 -9.59 16.61
C PRO A 101 11.85 -8.72 16.19
N PHE A 102 12.95 -8.79 16.94
CA PHE A 102 14.16 -8.00 16.67
C PHE A 102 14.77 -8.22 15.26
N TYR A 103 14.54 -9.41 14.69
CA TYR A 103 14.98 -9.75 13.33
C TYR A 103 13.95 -9.39 12.24
N GLY A 104 12.80 -8.86 12.64
CA GLY A 104 11.74 -8.47 11.72
C GLY A 104 12.01 -7.14 11.04
N ILE A 105 11.25 -6.87 9.99
CA ILE A 105 11.41 -5.69 9.14
C ILE A 105 10.14 -4.83 9.21
N ALA A 106 10.30 -3.54 9.44
CA ALA A 106 9.25 -2.54 9.33
C ALA A 106 9.48 -1.67 8.08
N VAL A 107 8.63 -1.81 7.07
CA VAL A 107 8.61 -0.97 5.87
C VAL A 107 7.58 0.13 6.07
N ILE A 108 8.01 1.39 6.07
CA ILE A 108 7.17 2.52 6.46
C ILE A 108 7.25 3.70 5.49
N CYS A 109 6.12 4.38 5.26
CA CYS A 109 6.02 5.51 4.34
C CYS A 109 6.54 6.80 4.98
N ILE A 110 7.71 7.29 4.53
CA ILE A 110 8.30 8.53 5.05
C ILE A 110 7.58 9.79 4.54
N ASP A 111 6.72 9.71 3.53
CA ASP A 111 5.94 10.87 3.06
C ASP A 111 4.81 11.24 4.03
N ASN A 112 4.41 10.34 4.94
CA ASN A 112 3.40 10.61 5.94
C ASN A 112 4.02 11.26 7.19
N SER A 113 3.62 12.49 7.50
CA SER A 113 4.16 13.28 8.62
C SER A 113 3.91 12.63 9.99
N THR A 114 2.82 11.89 10.13
CA THR A 114 2.52 11.17 11.38
C THR A 114 3.50 10.03 11.60
N ILE A 115 3.80 9.26 10.55
CA ILE A 115 4.83 8.22 10.61
C ILE A 115 6.19 8.83 10.95
N GLN A 116 6.57 9.94 10.31
CA GLN A 116 7.81 10.66 10.64
C GLN A 116 7.87 11.02 12.13
N SER A 117 6.74 11.41 12.74
CA SER A 117 6.69 11.82 14.13
C SER A 117 6.89 10.67 15.13
N ILE A 118 6.71 9.42 14.74
CA ILE A 118 6.84 8.25 15.61
C ILE A 118 8.07 7.39 15.30
N ILE A 119 8.74 7.63 14.17
CA ILE A 119 9.85 6.78 13.70
C ILE A 119 11.02 6.75 14.68
N SER A 120 11.33 7.86 15.31
CA SER A 120 12.42 7.98 16.33
C SER A 120 12.11 7.24 17.64
N GLU A 121 10.86 6.82 17.82
CA GLU A 121 10.40 6.10 19.00
C GLU A 121 10.30 4.58 18.78
N ILE A 122 10.71 4.11 17.60
CA ILE A 122 10.76 2.69 17.24
C ILE A 122 12.16 2.19 17.58
N GLU A 123 12.23 1.24 18.51
CA GLU A 123 13.49 0.73 19.06
C GLU A 123 13.79 -0.68 18.56
N ASP A 124 15.08 -0.96 18.37
CA ASP A 124 15.62 -2.30 18.05
C ASP A 124 14.96 -3.03 16.88
N LYS A 125 14.51 -2.27 15.86
CA LYS A 125 13.89 -2.82 14.65
C LYS A 125 14.63 -2.39 13.40
N LYS A 126 14.66 -3.26 12.40
CA LYS A 126 15.11 -2.90 11.06
C LYS A 126 14.01 -2.08 10.39
N ILE A 127 14.24 -0.78 10.23
CA ILE A 127 13.33 0.13 9.53
C ILE A 127 13.85 0.32 8.11
N VAL A 128 12.95 0.18 7.14
CA VAL A 128 13.16 0.51 5.74
C VAL A 128 12.10 1.53 5.33
N THR A 129 12.55 2.67 4.84
CA THR A 129 11.66 3.77 4.46
C THR A 129 11.36 3.75 2.97
N TYR A 130 10.14 4.14 2.61
CA TYR A 130 9.78 4.34 1.20
C TYR A 130 8.96 5.60 1.02
N GLY A 131 8.96 6.14 -0.20
CA GLY A 131 8.19 7.32 -0.55
C GLY A 131 8.68 8.04 -1.79
N LEU A 132 8.19 9.26 -1.98
CA LEU A 132 8.64 10.19 -3.01
C LEU A 132 9.73 11.12 -2.48
N SER A 133 9.82 11.23 -1.16
CA SER A 133 10.82 12.03 -0.46
C SER A 133 12.25 11.60 -0.82
N PRO A 134 13.18 12.57 -1.01
CA PRO A 134 14.59 12.27 -1.25
C PRO A 134 15.27 11.45 -0.15
N GLN A 135 14.72 11.45 1.07
CA GLN A 135 15.25 10.73 2.22
C GLN A 135 14.81 9.27 2.30
N ALA A 136 13.89 8.83 1.42
CA ALA A 136 13.41 7.45 1.42
C ALA A 136 14.50 6.47 0.94
N ASP A 137 14.60 5.30 1.59
CA ASP A 137 15.46 4.21 1.15
C ASP A 137 15.00 3.66 -0.22
N PHE A 138 13.68 3.59 -0.45
CA PHE A 138 13.06 3.21 -1.71
C PHE A 138 12.23 4.37 -2.24
N ARG A 139 12.65 4.95 -3.34
CA ARG A 139 12.04 6.18 -3.89
C ARG A 139 11.62 6.00 -5.34
N ALA A 140 10.43 6.54 -5.72
CA ALA A 140 10.05 6.67 -7.13
C ALA A 140 10.47 8.05 -7.67
N LYS A 141 11.00 8.03 -8.90
CA LYS A 141 11.38 9.21 -9.68
C LYS A 141 10.81 9.09 -11.10
N ASP A 142 10.75 10.20 -11.81
CA ASP A 142 10.37 10.25 -13.22
C ASP A 142 9.00 9.55 -13.48
N ILE A 143 8.02 9.86 -12.63
CA ILE A 143 6.71 9.22 -12.68
C ILE A 143 5.91 9.76 -13.87
N ILE A 144 5.45 8.86 -14.74
CA ILE A 144 4.66 9.16 -15.93
C ILE A 144 3.42 8.26 -15.93
N PHE A 145 2.25 8.90 -16.09
CA PHE A 145 0.98 8.19 -16.27
C PHE A 145 0.63 8.18 -17.76
N LYS A 146 0.50 6.99 -18.32
CA LYS A 146 0.19 6.82 -19.75
C LYS A 146 -0.59 5.52 -19.97
N ASP A 147 -1.65 5.59 -20.79
CA ASP A 147 -2.47 4.45 -21.21
C ASP A 147 -3.00 3.59 -20.04
N GLY A 148 -3.32 4.23 -18.89
CA GLY A 148 -3.82 3.57 -17.70
C GLY A 148 -2.73 2.85 -16.86
N LYS A 149 -1.48 2.96 -17.28
CA LYS A 149 -0.31 2.44 -16.56
C LYS A 149 0.51 3.58 -15.95
N THR A 150 1.26 3.23 -14.92
CA THR A 150 2.25 4.10 -14.29
C THR A 150 3.66 3.61 -14.61
N PHE A 151 4.49 4.49 -15.13
CA PHE A 151 5.90 4.27 -15.40
C PHE A 151 6.75 5.09 -14.44
N PHE A 152 7.83 4.54 -13.90
CA PHE A 152 8.72 5.27 -13.00
C PHE A 152 10.11 4.63 -12.92
N SER A 153 11.06 5.37 -12.37
CA SER A 153 12.38 4.87 -11.98
C SER A 153 12.38 4.60 -10.48
N LEU A 154 12.81 3.41 -10.06
CA LEU A 154 13.00 3.06 -8.66
C LEU A 154 14.44 3.35 -8.25
N GLU A 155 14.63 4.28 -7.33
CA GLU A 155 15.90 4.56 -6.67
C GLU A 155 15.95 3.81 -5.33
N ILE A 156 16.99 3.02 -5.14
CA ILE A 156 17.28 2.33 -3.87
C ILE A 156 18.54 2.94 -3.30
N SER A 157 18.42 3.62 -2.16
CA SER A 157 19.53 4.27 -1.47
C SER A 157 20.06 3.35 -0.40
N PRO A 158 21.32 2.89 -0.48
CA PRO A 158 21.90 2.10 0.58
C PRO A 158 22.20 2.96 1.81
N LYS A 159 21.98 2.40 3.01
CA LYS A 159 22.15 3.10 4.30
C LYS A 159 23.59 3.53 4.63
N LYS A 160 24.64 3.09 3.89
CA LYS A 160 26.06 3.49 4.11
C LYS A 160 26.86 3.40 2.80
N ASP A 161 27.52 4.49 2.48
CA ASP A 161 28.71 4.64 1.59
C ASP A 161 28.71 4.03 0.17
N SER A 162 27.61 3.57 -0.36
CA SER A 162 27.51 3.14 -1.75
C SER A 162 26.57 4.04 -2.57
N SER A 163 26.85 4.15 -3.86
CA SER A 163 25.99 4.92 -4.78
C SER A 163 24.57 4.33 -4.85
N ALA A 164 23.58 5.19 -4.91
CA ALA A 164 22.19 4.78 -5.09
C ALA A 164 22.04 3.90 -6.35
N LYS A 165 21.32 2.79 -6.23
CA LYS A 165 20.97 1.93 -7.36
C LYS A 165 19.70 2.44 -8.02
N ILE A 166 19.76 2.78 -9.30
CA ILE A 166 18.59 3.21 -10.08
C ILE A 166 18.14 2.06 -10.96
N ILE A 167 16.86 1.73 -10.88
CA ILE A 167 16.20 0.70 -11.68
C ILE A 167 15.17 1.40 -12.56
N ASN A 168 15.48 1.55 -13.82
CA ASN A 168 14.62 2.20 -14.79
C ASN A 168 13.50 1.25 -15.27
N ASN A 169 12.47 1.85 -15.88
CA ASN A 169 11.36 1.14 -16.53
C ASN A 169 10.61 0.20 -15.56
N MET A 170 10.31 0.71 -14.37
CA MET A 170 9.29 0.10 -13.51
C MET A 170 7.92 0.42 -14.10
N VAL A 171 7.05 -0.58 -14.16
CA VAL A 171 5.68 -0.45 -14.68
C VAL A 171 4.70 -0.98 -13.66
N SER A 172 3.63 -0.26 -13.46
CA SER A 172 2.49 -0.71 -12.65
C SER A 172 1.19 -0.49 -13.42
N ASN A 173 0.29 -1.48 -13.39
CA ASN A 173 -0.99 -1.42 -14.09
C ASN A 173 -2.06 -0.61 -13.34
N ILE A 174 -1.72 -0.02 -12.20
CA ILE A 174 -2.63 0.81 -11.40
C ILE A 174 -2.16 2.27 -11.41
N PRO A 175 -3.02 3.22 -11.86
CA PRO A 175 -2.68 4.64 -11.90
C PRO A 175 -2.79 5.29 -10.52
N GLY A 176 -2.20 6.48 -10.39
CA GLY A 176 -2.28 7.34 -9.22
C GLY A 176 -1.04 7.31 -8.33
N ILE A 177 -0.67 8.49 -7.84
CA ILE A 177 0.50 8.67 -6.95
C ILE A 177 0.42 7.80 -5.69
N HIS A 178 -0.76 7.66 -5.09
CA HIS A 178 -0.97 6.80 -3.93
C HIS A 178 -0.67 5.32 -4.24
N ASN A 179 -0.95 4.87 -5.47
CA ASN A 179 -0.62 3.52 -5.91
C ASN A 179 0.89 3.36 -6.19
N VAL A 180 1.58 4.41 -6.63
CA VAL A 180 3.06 4.40 -6.67
C VAL A 180 3.62 4.15 -5.28
N GLN A 181 3.11 4.82 -4.25
CA GLN A 181 3.53 4.59 -2.86
C GLN A 181 3.24 3.15 -2.40
N ASN A 182 2.06 2.59 -2.73
CA ASN A 182 1.74 1.18 -2.44
C ASN A 182 2.72 0.22 -3.13
N VAL A 183 3.09 0.50 -4.38
CA VAL A 183 4.08 -0.28 -5.14
C VAL A 183 5.48 -0.16 -4.51
N LEU A 184 5.90 1.03 -4.08
CA LEU A 184 7.18 1.22 -3.40
C LEU A 184 7.27 0.41 -2.10
N ALA A 185 6.17 0.37 -1.33
CA ALA A 185 6.09 -0.43 -0.09
C ALA A 185 6.39 -1.91 -0.33
N VAL A 186 5.77 -2.50 -1.36
CA VAL A 186 5.98 -3.91 -1.68
C VAL A 186 7.32 -4.16 -2.35
N CYS A 187 7.84 -3.22 -3.15
CA CYS A 187 9.21 -3.29 -3.68
C CYS A 187 10.24 -3.33 -2.56
N ALA A 188 10.06 -2.47 -1.54
CA ALA A 188 10.94 -2.43 -0.38
C ALA A 188 10.88 -3.75 0.40
N MET A 189 9.70 -4.21 0.77
CA MET A 189 9.55 -5.47 1.52
C MET A 189 10.08 -6.67 0.72
N ALA A 190 9.70 -6.81 -0.55
CA ALA A 190 10.15 -7.92 -1.38
C ALA A 190 11.67 -7.94 -1.59
N SER A 191 12.28 -6.76 -1.79
CA SER A 191 13.74 -6.65 -1.91
C SER A 191 14.46 -7.06 -0.62
N GLU A 192 13.94 -6.67 0.53
CA GLU A 192 14.48 -7.06 1.85
C GLU A 192 14.33 -8.56 2.13
N LEU A 193 13.33 -9.20 1.55
CA LEU A 193 13.13 -10.65 1.59
C LEU A 193 13.97 -11.41 0.55
N GLY A 194 14.77 -10.71 -0.25
CA GLY A 194 15.65 -11.31 -1.25
C GLY A 194 14.95 -11.68 -2.55
N VAL A 195 13.74 -11.20 -2.82
CA VAL A 195 13.06 -11.45 -4.11
C VAL A 195 13.81 -10.73 -5.23
N PRO A 196 14.17 -11.42 -6.31
CA PRO A 196 14.89 -10.80 -7.42
C PRO A 196 14.07 -9.67 -8.09
N LEU A 197 14.73 -8.57 -8.46
CA LEU A 197 14.08 -7.40 -9.05
C LEU A 197 13.32 -7.69 -10.35
N ASN A 198 13.80 -8.61 -11.17
CA ASN A 198 13.10 -9.02 -12.39
C ASN A 198 11.77 -9.73 -12.07
N VAL A 199 11.70 -10.48 -10.96
CA VAL A 199 10.47 -11.11 -10.47
C VAL A 199 9.49 -10.04 -9.97
N ILE A 200 9.99 -9.07 -9.19
CA ILE A 200 9.18 -7.92 -8.72
C ILE A 200 8.60 -7.17 -9.93
N LYS A 201 9.41 -6.80 -10.92
CA LYS A 201 8.95 -6.13 -12.15
C LYS A 201 7.87 -6.93 -12.87
N SER A 202 8.10 -8.23 -13.07
CA SER A 202 7.13 -9.10 -13.75
C SER A 202 5.81 -9.24 -12.99
N ALA A 203 5.87 -9.26 -11.66
CA ALA A 203 4.68 -9.32 -10.82
C ALA A 203 3.85 -8.02 -10.91
N LEU A 204 4.50 -6.87 -10.89
CA LEU A 204 3.85 -5.57 -11.00
C LEU A 204 3.18 -5.35 -12.37
N ASP A 205 3.85 -5.74 -13.47
CA ASP A 205 3.26 -5.64 -14.82
C ASP A 205 2.12 -6.64 -15.03
N GLY A 206 2.12 -7.78 -14.33
CA GLY A 206 1.03 -8.76 -14.34
C GLY A 206 -0.07 -8.53 -13.32
N PHE A 207 -0.01 -7.47 -12.51
CA PHE A 207 -1.01 -7.24 -11.45
C PHE A 207 -2.36 -6.85 -12.03
N GLU A 208 -3.40 -7.61 -11.74
CA GLU A 208 -4.76 -7.45 -12.28
C GLU A 208 -5.65 -6.50 -11.44
N GLY A 209 -5.11 -5.97 -10.33
CA GLY A 209 -5.85 -5.09 -9.43
C GLY A 209 -6.72 -5.81 -8.41
N VAL A 210 -7.47 -5.02 -7.67
CA VAL A 210 -8.43 -5.46 -6.65
C VAL A 210 -9.81 -4.92 -7.01
N ASN A 211 -10.83 -5.71 -6.79
CA ASN A 211 -12.19 -5.31 -7.07
C ASN A 211 -12.56 -4.03 -6.27
N ARG A 212 -13.25 -3.11 -6.93
CA ARG A 212 -13.64 -1.81 -6.37
C ARG A 212 -12.46 -0.94 -5.88
N ARG A 213 -11.27 -1.08 -6.48
CA ARG A 213 -10.12 -0.18 -6.30
C ARG A 213 -9.72 0.37 -7.66
N PHE A 214 -10.36 1.49 -8.05
CA PHE A 214 -10.26 2.10 -9.37
C PHE A 214 -10.48 1.10 -10.52
N SER A 215 -11.49 0.22 -10.34
CA SER A 215 -11.78 -0.87 -11.25
C SER A 215 -12.56 -0.38 -12.47
N LEU A 216 -12.05 -0.62 -13.67
CA LEU A 216 -12.78 -0.32 -14.90
C LEU A 216 -13.95 -1.31 -15.06
N ILE A 217 -15.18 -0.84 -14.86
CA ILE A 217 -16.39 -1.65 -14.96
C ILE A 217 -16.85 -1.76 -16.41
N LYS A 218 -16.77 -0.64 -17.16
CA LYS A 218 -17.28 -0.59 -18.55
C LYS A 218 -16.62 0.53 -19.33
N ASN A 219 -16.44 0.27 -20.61
CA ASN A 219 -16.20 1.31 -21.63
C ASN A 219 -17.41 1.35 -22.56
N TYR A 220 -18.17 2.43 -22.52
CA TYR A 220 -19.37 2.62 -23.33
C TYR A 220 -19.21 3.87 -24.22
N LYS A 221 -19.10 3.68 -25.53
CA LYS A 221 -18.96 4.77 -26.52
C LYS A 221 -17.84 5.76 -26.14
N GLY A 222 -16.71 5.26 -25.63
CA GLY A 222 -15.57 6.07 -25.20
C GLY A 222 -15.68 6.62 -23.77
N ILE A 223 -16.82 6.44 -23.10
CA ILE A 223 -16.99 6.78 -21.68
C ILE A 223 -16.50 5.62 -20.85
N LYS A 224 -15.43 5.83 -20.05
CA LYS A 224 -14.92 4.85 -19.12
C LYS A 224 -15.63 5.00 -17.77
N ILE A 225 -16.16 3.91 -17.24
CA ILE A 225 -16.87 3.86 -15.95
C ILE A 225 -16.02 3.06 -14.98
N PHE A 226 -15.63 3.72 -13.90
CA PHE A 226 -14.81 3.11 -12.83
C PHE A 226 -15.61 2.98 -11.55
N ASP A 227 -15.39 1.90 -10.79
CA ASP A 227 -15.87 1.73 -9.42
C ASP A 227 -14.69 1.79 -8.44
N ASP A 228 -14.88 2.58 -7.37
CA ASP A 228 -13.90 2.71 -6.29
C ASP A 228 -14.61 2.69 -4.94
N TYR A 229 -14.04 2.01 -3.97
CA TYR A 229 -14.58 1.89 -2.62
C TYR A 229 -14.26 3.11 -1.75
N GLY A 230 -13.45 4.04 -2.24
CA GLY A 230 -13.03 5.25 -1.54
C GLY A 230 -14.24 6.05 -1.05
N HIS A 231 -14.28 6.30 0.24
CA HIS A 231 -15.35 7.03 0.92
C HIS A 231 -14.83 8.05 1.94
N HIS A 232 -13.54 8.02 2.24
CA HIS A 232 -12.85 9.06 3.00
C HIS A 232 -12.43 10.20 2.05
N PRO A 233 -12.45 11.48 2.44
CA PRO A 233 -12.09 12.61 1.56
C PRO A 233 -10.70 12.46 0.93
N VAL A 234 -9.73 11.94 1.66
CA VAL A 234 -8.37 11.68 1.15
C VAL A 234 -8.40 10.65 0.03
N GLU A 235 -9.17 9.55 0.19
CA GLU A 235 -9.33 8.51 -0.83
C GLU A 235 -10.05 9.05 -2.06
N ILE A 236 -11.16 9.77 -1.88
CA ILE A 236 -11.92 10.39 -2.98
C ILE A 236 -11.02 11.34 -3.76
N LYS A 237 -10.25 12.18 -3.07
CA LYS A 237 -9.29 13.10 -3.71
C LYS A 237 -8.23 12.34 -4.52
N ALA A 238 -7.68 11.27 -3.97
CA ALA A 238 -6.67 10.45 -4.64
C ALA A 238 -7.24 9.74 -5.89
N THR A 239 -8.44 9.17 -5.78
CA THR A 239 -9.16 8.52 -6.89
C THR A 239 -9.49 9.52 -8.00
N LEU A 240 -9.97 10.71 -7.66
CA LEU A 240 -10.26 11.77 -8.64
C LEU A 240 -8.99 12.30 -9.32
N ALA A 241 -7.88 12.40 -8.60
CA ALA A 241 -6.58 12.75 -9.17
C ALA A 241 -6.14 11.68 -10.19
N ALA A 242 -6.20 10.40 -9.83
CA ALA A 242 -5.89 9.30 -10.75
C ALA A 242 -6.82 9.31 -12.00
N ALA A 243 -8.11 9.60 -11.83
CA ALA A 243 -9.04 9.73 -12.95
C ALA A 243 -8.64 10.88 -13.89
N ARG A 244 -8.13 11.99 -13.36
CA ARG A 244 -7.62 13.11 -14.16
C ARG A 244 -6.35 12.78 -14.92
N GLU A 245 -5.47 11.99 -14.34
CA GLU A 245 -4.22 11.55 -14.98
C GLU A 245 -4.47 10.70 -16.23
N ILE A 246 -5.55 9.90 -16.24
CA ILE A 246 -5.90 9.02 -17.37
C ILE A 246 -6.93 9.62 -18.34
N SER A 247 -7.43 10.83 -18.09
CA SER A 247 -8.47 11.47 -18.90
C SER A 247 -8.18 12.95 -19.13
N SER A 248 -8.07 13.35 -20.41
CA SER A 248 -8.05 14.74 -20.83
C SER A 248 -9.44 15.39 -20.86
N ASN A 249 -10.51 14.59 -20.76
CA ASN A 249 -11.89 15.01 -20.88
C ASN A 249 -12.56 15.27 -19.52
N LYS A 250 -13.87 15.52 -19.53
CA LYS A 250 -14.67 15.72 -18.32
C LYS A 250 -14.65 14.48 -17.45
N VAL A 251 -14.36 14.65 -16.15
CA VAL A 251 -14.52 13.63 -15.12
C VAL A 251 -15.80 13.94 -14.35
N ILE A 252 -16.66 12.94 -14.20
CA ILE A 252 -17.91 13.01 -13.42
C ILE A 252 -17.74 12.08 -12.24
N ALA A 253 -17.89 12.60 -11.01
CA ALA A 253 -17.85 11.83 -9.78
C ALA A 253 -19.26 11.61 -9.26
N VAL A 254 -19.61 10.35 -8.94
CA VAL A 254 -20.81 9.99 -8.20
C VAL A 254 -20.32 9.42 -6.87
N VAL A 255 -20.63 10.10 -5.78
CA VAL A 255 -20.14 9.77 -4.43
C VAL A 255 -21.29 9.34 -3.54
N GLN A 256 -21.13 8.20 -2.87
CA GLN A 256 -22.02 7.74 -1.82
C GLN A 256 -21.31 7.86 -0.47
N PRO A 257 -21.75 8.74 0.42
CA PRO A 257 -21.16 8.87 1.76
C PRO A 257 -21.33 7.59 2.58
N HIS A 258 -20.35 7.29 3.41
CA HIS A 258 -20.36 6.14 4.30
C HIS A 258 -20.37 6.59 5.77
N ARG A 259 -21.40 6.20 6.53
CA ARG A 259 -21.71 6.53 7.94
C ARG A 259 -21.98 8.02 8.19
N TYR A 260 -23.11 8.31 8.85
CA TYR A 260 -23.49 9.67 9.26
C TYR A 260 -22.52 10.29 10.27
N SER A 261 -21.94 9.50 11.18
CA SER A 261 -20.93 9.96 12.14
C SER A 261 -19.70 10.53 11.45
N ARG A 262 -19.21 9.85 10.40
CA ARG A 262 -18.06 10.32 9.62
C ARG A 262 -18.35 11.63 8.90
N LEU A 263 -19.54 11.80 8.32
CA LEU A 263 -19.96 13.06 7.68
C LEU A 263 -20.02 14.26 8.62
N LYS A 264 -20.20 14.02 9.94
CA LYS A 264 -20.19 15.10 10.94
C LYS A 264 -18.78 15.49 11.39
N MET A 265 -17.80 14.63 11.19
CA MET A 265 -16.42 14.83 11.63
C MET A 265 -15.53 15.41 10.52
N LEU A 266 -15.98 15.30 9.28
CA LEU A 266 -15.31 15.77 8.06
C LEU A 266 -15.97 17.02 7.50
#